data_c26e4fed340559fce6e9afe6011b3885
#
_entry.id   c26e4fed340559fce6e9afe6011b3885
#
_cell.length_a   1.000
_cell.length_b   1.000
_cell.length_c   1.000
_cell.angle_alpha   90.00
_cell.angle_beta   90.00
_cell.angle_gamma   90.00
#
_symmetry.space_group_name_H-M   'P 1'
#
loop_
_entity.id
_entity.type
_entity.pdbx_description
1 polymer ?
#
loop_
_entity_poly.entity_id
_entity_poly.type
_entity_poly.pdbx_seq_one_letter_code
_entity_poly.pdbx_strand_id
1 'polypeptide(L)'
;MLFLTAVNLFSGAYSSGFKVLWLGFITGDSAASNIVHDGFKVVADDIVFGLMGAVLLGLGARGMGKAVEGGFSAWVSGIPRGAIASSLFSPDGGINRTIASWLIALGVGFYLYWSSMNTTWVDPGVYAVMIVMVSFGFAIHTMADAES
;
A
#
# COMPACT_ATOMS: atom_id res chain seq x y z
N MET A 1 -6.02 -0.10 -3.25
CA MET A 1 -7.43 0.19 -3.56
C MET A 1 -8.36 -0.69 -2.72
N LEU A 2 -8.40 -2.01 -2.84
CA LEU A 2 -9.35 -2.89 -2.09
C LEU A 2 -9.31 -2.68 -0.57
N PHE A 3 -8.12 -2.62 0.01
CA PHE A 3 -7.96 -2.32 1.44
C PHE A 3 -8.58 -0.96 1.81
N LEU A 4 -8.30 0.09 1.04
CA LEU A 4 -8.86 1.42 1.28
C LEU A 4 -10.38 1.46 1.08
N THR A 5 -10.91 0.72 0.10
CA THR A 5 -12.37 0.56 -0.05
C THR A 5 -12.98 -0.07 1.20
N ALA A 6 -12.39 -1.16 1.70
CA ALA A 6 -12.86 -1.80 2.92
C ALA A 6 -12.82 -0.85 4.13
N VAL A 7 -11.70 -0.17 4.36
CA VAL A 7 -11.59 0.83 5.43
C VAL A 7 -12.62 1.94 5.28
N ASN A 8 -12.83 2.43 4.05
CA ASN A 8 -13.80 3.49 3.76
C ASN A 8 -15.24 3.06 4.06
N LEU A 9 -15.58 1.78 3.79
CA LEU A 9 -16.91 1.24 4.08
C LEU A 9 -17.18 1.07 5.57
N PHE A 10 -16.18 0.64 6.35
CA PHE A 10 -16.37 0.28 7.76
C PHE A 10 -16.08 1.40 8.75
N SER A 11 -15.13 2.28 8.47
CA SER A 11 -14.67 3.32 9.41
C SER A 11 -14.53 4.72 8.83
N GLY A 12 -14.63 4.83 7.50
CA GLY A 12 -14.22 6.04 6.79
C GLY A 12 -12.70 6.10 6.61
N ALA A 13 -12.24 6.49 5.43
CA ALA A 13 -10.83 6.56 5.10
C ALA A 13 -10.26 7.98 5.08
N TYR A 14 -11.12 9.02 5.06
CA TYR A 14 -10.69 10.41 5.00
C TYR A 14 -10.18 10.91 6.36
N SER A 15 -11.01 10.79 7.37
CA SER A 15 -10.69 11.08 8.78
C SER A 15 -11.72 10.41 9.66
N SER A 16 -11.55 10.50 10.99
CA SER A 16 -12.50 9.92 11.95
C SER A 16 -13.93 10.44 11.67
N GLY A 17 -14.84 9.53 11.35
CA GLY A 17 -16.24 9.83 11.04
C GLY A 17 -16.51 10.38 9.62
N PHE A 18 -15.53 10.31 8.71
CA PHE A 18 -15.70 10.75 7.33
C PHE A 18 -15.22 9.72 6.31
N LYS A 19 -16.07 9.47 5.33
CA LYS A 19 -15.74 8.65 4.14
C LYS A 19 -15.08 9.51 3.07
N VAL A 20 -14.17 8.91 2.32
CA VAL A 20 -13.69 9.46 1.05
C VAL A 20 -14.74 9.26 -0.04
N LEU A 21 -14.95 10.29 -0.82
CA LEU A 21 -15.55 10.19 -2.15
C LEU A 21 -14.40 10.18 -3.16
N TRP A 22 -14.13 9.00 -3.74
CA TRP A 22 -12.92 8.73 -4.51
C TRP A 22 -12.77 9.64 -5.73
N LEU A 23 -13.88 9.91 -6.42
CA LEU A 23 -13.87 10.78 -7.59
C LEU A 23 -13.48 12.20 -7.21
N GLY A 24 -14.13 12.78 -6.19
CA GLY A 24 -13.81 14.13 -5.70
C GLY A 24 -12.40 14.23 -5.16
N PHE A 25 -11.92 13.20 -4.45
CA PHE A 25 -10.55 13.14 -3.95
C PHE A 25 -9.52 13.12 -5.09
N ILE A 26 -9.74 12.32 -6.14
CA ILE A 26 -8.82 12.22 -7.29
C ILE A 26 -8.82 13.49 -8.14
N THR A 27 -9.98 14.13 -8.29
CA THR A 27 -10.10 15.37 -9.07
C THR A 27 -9.66 16.63 -8.31
N GLY A 28 -9.40 16.50 -7.01
CA GLY A 28 -9.02 17.64 -6.15
C GLY A 28 -10.19 18.56 -5.79
N ASP A 29 -11.43 18.10 -5.96
CA ASP A 29 -12.61 18.84 -5.53
C ASP A 29 -12.82 18.66 -4.04
N SER A 30 -12.33 19.62 -3.25
CA SER A 30 -12.43 19.57 -1.79
C SER A 30 -13.87 19.55 -1.26
N ALA A 31 -14.82 20.14 -1.98
CA ALA A 31 -16.23 20.15 -1.60
C ALA A 31 -16.92 18.80 -1.83
N ALA A 32 -16.42 18.00 -2.78
CA ALA A 32 -16.94 16.69 -3.14
C ALA A 32 -16.00 15.54 -2.75
N SER A 33 -15.01 15.77 -1.85
CA SER A 33 -13.99 14.77 -1.53
C SER A 33 -14.36 13.86 -0.35
N ASN A 34 -15.33 14.23 0.48
CA ASN A 34 -15.73 13.43 1.63
C ASN A 34 -17.20 13.64 2.04
N ILE A 35 -17.75 12.66 2.74
CA ILE A 35 -19.08 12.72 3.37
C ILE A 35 -19.02 12.13 4.77
N VAL A 36 -19.99 12.50 5.62
CA VAL A 36 -20.12 11.93 6.97
C VAL A 36 -20.34 10.42 6.89
N HIS A 37 -19.60 9.68 7.71
CA HIS A 37 -19.74 8.25 7.90
C HIS A 37 -20.68 7.98 9.06
N ASP A 38 -21.93 7.69 8.76
CA ASP A 38 -23.03 7.41 9.69
C ASP A 38 -23.39 5.92 9.80
N GLY A 39 -22.40 5.05 9.68
CA GLY A 39 -22.52 3.60 9.66
C GLY A 39 -22.17 3.01 8.30
N PHE A 40 -22.36 1.70 8.15
CA PHE A 40 -22.04 1.01 6.90
C PHE A 40 -22.92 1.51 5.75
N LYS A 41 -22.31 2.19 4.81
CA LYS A 41 -23.00 2.76 3.65
C LYS A 41 -22.13 2.62 2.42
N VAL A 42 -22.68 1.97 1.39
CA VAL A 42 -22.03 1.82 0.09
C VAL A 42 -22.51 2.94 -0.83
N VAL A 43 -21.60 3.68 -1.42
CA VAL A 43 -21.91 4.63 -2.50
C VAL A 43 -21.36 4.09 -3.82
N ALA A 44 -21.92 4.55 -4.93
CA ALA A 44 -21.52 4.06 -6.27
C ALA A 44 -20.01 4.24 -6.51
N ASP A 45 -19.44 5.27 -5.94
CA ASP A 45 -18.03 5.61 -6.01
C ASP A 45 -17.13 4.54 -5.32
N ASP A 46 -17.55 3.98 -4.19
CA ASP A 46 -16.87 2.84 -3.53
C ASP A 46 -16.87 1.60 -4.43
N ILE A 47 -17.99 1.36 -5.14
CA ILE A 47 -18.11 0.22 -6.05
C ILE A 47 -17.13 0.38 -7.21
N VAL A 48 -17.10 1.54 -7.85
CA VAL A 48 -16.18 1.81 -8.97
C VAL A 48 -14.73 1.67 -8.53
N PHE A 49 -14.34 2.29 -7.42
CA PHE A 49 -12.99 2.23 -6.90
C PHE A 49 -12.58 0.81 -6.48
N GLY A 50 -13.49 0.07 -5.85
CA GLY A 50 -13.30 -1.33 -5.49
C GLY A 50 -13.16 -2.24 -6.70
N LEU A 51 -14.01 -2.08 -7.72
CA LEU A 51 -13.92 -2.83 -8.97
C LEU A 51 -12.61 -2.57 -9.70
N MET A 52 -12.16 -1.32 -9.79
CA MET A 52 -10.85 -1.00 -10.34
C MET A 52 -9.73 -1.72 -9.58
N GLY A 53 -9.80 -1.73 -8.25
CA GLY A 53 -8.86 -2.47 -7.41
C GLY A 53 -8.87 -3.97 -7.67
N ALA A 54 -10.04 -4.57 -7.84
CA ALA A 54 -10.20 -5.98 -8.15
C ALA A 54 -9.65 -6.34 -9.54
N VAL A 55 -9.92 -5.51 -10.55
CA VAL A 55 -9.37 -5.69 -11.91
C VAL A 55 -7.83 -5.62 -11.89
N LEU A 56 -7.25 -4.62 -11.23
CA LEU A 56 -5.80 -4.48 -11.12
C LEU A 56 -5.17 -5.66 -10.39
N LEU A 57 -5.80 -6.13 -9.30
CA LEU A 57 -5.35 -7.33 -8.59
C LEU A 57 -5.40 -8.58 -9.48
N GLY A 58 -6.49 -8.75 -10.23
CA GLY A 58 -6.66 -9.88 -11.16
C GLY A 58 -5.61 -9.87 -12.28
N LEU A 59 -5.35 -8.70 -12.87
CA LEU A 59 -4.31 -8.54 -13.89
C LEU A 59 -2.91 -8.81 -13.31
N GLY A 60 -2.63 -8.29 -12.12
CA GLY A 60 -1.37 -8.54 -11.41
C GLY A 60 -1.18 -10.02 -11.08
N ALA A 61 -2.20 -10.67 -10.52
CA ALA A 61 -2.17 -12.10 -10.20
C ALA A 61 -1.96 -12.98 -11.45
N ARG A 62 -2.61 -12.60 -12.58
CA ARG A 62 -2.41 -13.29 -13.86
C ARG A 62 -0.98 -13.09 -14.40
N GLY A 63 -0.43 -11.88 -14.26
CA GLY A 63 0.96 -11.60 -14.62
C GLY A 63 1.95 -12.44 -13.81
N MET A 64 1.77 -12.49 -12.49
CA MET A 64 2.58 -13.32 -11.60
C MET A 64 2.45 -14.81 -11.88
N GLY A 65 1.26 -15.29 -12.27
CA GLY A 65 1.06 -16.68 -12.68
C GLY A 65 1.87 -17.10 -13.90
N LYS A 66 2.32 -16.13 -14.71
CA LYS A 66 3.22 -16.40 -15.86
C LYS A 66 4.70 -16.21 -15.52
N ALA A 67 5.02 -15.39 -14.54
CA ALA A 67 6.38 -14.98 -14.21
C ALA A 67 7.01 -15.83 -13.09
N VAL A 68 6.19 -16.43 -12.22
CA VAL A 68 6.63 -17.14 -11.02
C VAL A 68 6.09 -18.58 -11.03
N GLU A 69 6.94 -19.57 -10.87
CA GLU A 69 6.52 -20.95 -10.65
C GLU A 69 5.64 -21.06 -9.39
N GLY A 70 4.48 -21.71 -9.53
CA GLY A 70 3.46 -21.75 -8.48
C GLY A 70 2.56 -20.52 -8.42
N GLY A 71 2.77 -19.52 -9.28
CA GLY A 71 1.87 -18.39 -9.49
C GLY A 71 1.81 -17.38 -8.35
N PHE A 72 0.71 -16.65 -8.31
CA PHE A 72 0.48 -15.57 -7.33
C PHE A 72 0.54 -16.05 -5.87
N SER A 73 0.00 -17.24 -5.57
CA SER A 73 0.02 -17.79 -4.21
C SER A 73 1.43 -18.14 -3.74
N ALA A 74 2.26 -18.69 -4.61
CA ALA A 74 3.66 -18.98 -4.30
C ALA A 74 4.45 -17.67 -4.07
N TRP A 75 4.20 -16.63 -4.88
CA TRP A 75 4.79 -15.33 -4.69
C TRP A 75 4.41 -14.72 -3.35
N VAL A 76 3.12 -14.68 -2.99
CA VAL A 76 2.66 -14.14 -1.69
C VAL A 76 3.26 -14.89 -0.52
N SER A 77 3.27 -16.23 -0.56
CA SER A 77 3.85 -17.05 0.51
C SER A 77 5.37 -16.94 0.59
N GLY A 78 6.02 -16.52 -0.50
CA GLY A 78 7.44 -16.25 -0.56
C GLY A 78 7.87 -14.89 0.01
N ILE A 79 6.94 -13.91 0.15
CA ILE A 79 7.27 -12.56 0.65
C ILE A 79 8.02 -12.59 1.99
N PRO A 80 7.60 -13.37 3.02
CA PRO A 80 8.32 -13.40 4.31
C PRO A 80 9.73 -14.01 4.23
N ARG A 81 10.04 -14.72 3.14
CA ARG A 81 11.36 -15.37 2.91
C ARG A 81 12.14 -14.67 1.79
N GLY A 82 11.58 -13.63 1.20
CA GLY A 82 12.21 -12.86 0.13
C GLY A 82 13.40 -12.05 0.62
N ALA A 83 14.21 -11.57 -0.32
CA ALA A 83 15.43 -10.80 -0.03
C ALA A 83 15.20 -9.62 0.92
N ILE A 84 14.07 -8.91 0.77
CA ILE A 84 13.73 -7.77 1.63
C ILE A 84 13.51 -8.24 3.09
N ALA A 85 12.74 -9.29 3.31
CA ALA A 85 12.44 -9.78 4.66
C ALA A 85 13.67 -10.42 5.32
N SER A 86 14.46 -11.20 4.58
CA SER A 86 15.68 -11.80 5.11
C SER A 86 16.74 -10.77 5.46
N SER A 87 16.90 -9.72 4.65
CA SER A 87 17.88 -8.65 4.88
C SER A 87 17.53 -7.72 6.05
N LEU A 88 16.31 -7.76 6.58
CA LEU A 88 15.96 -7.00 7.80
C LEU A 88 16.78 -7.45 9.02
N PHE A 89 17.10 -8.74 9.10
CA PHE A 89 17.70 -9.34 10.30
C PHE A 89 19.07 -9.97 10.04
N SER A 90 19.52 -10.00 8.79
CA SER A 90 20.82 -10.54 8.41
C SER A 90 21.57 -9.59 7.49
N PRO A 91 22.81 -9.18 7.85
CA PRO A 91 23.67 -8.39 6.99
C PRO A 91 24.39 -9.22 5.92
N ASP A 92 24.14 -10.52 5.80
CA ASP A 92 24.84 -11.44 4.89
C ASP A 92 24.74 -10.99 3.41
N GLY A 93 23.67 -10.27 3.06
CA GLY A 93 23.51 -9.65 1.75
C GLY A 93 24.16 -8.26 1.58
N GLY A 94 24.91 -7.80 2.59
CA GLY A 94 25.52 -6.47 2.64
C GLY A 94 24.68 -5.43 3.36
N ILE A 95 25.37 -4.45 3.98
CA ILE A 95 24.74 -3.41 4.79
C ILE A 95 23.72 -2.57 4.01
N ASN A 96 23.98 -2.35 2.71
CA ASN A 96 23.07 -1.58 1.85
C ASN A 96 21.70 -2.26 1.71
N ARG A 97 21.67 -3.59 1.56
CA ARG A 97 20.40 -4.35 1.52
C ARG A 97 19.66 -4.29 2.85
N THR A 98 20.35 -4.32 3.96
CA THR A 98 19.77 -4.17 5.30
C THR A 98 19.14 -2.77 5.47
N ILE A 99 19.88 -1.71 5.13
CA ILE A 99 19.36 -0.33 5.17
C ILE A 99 18.13 -0.20 4.25
N ALA A 100 18.19 -0.72 3.04
CA ALA A 100 17.10 -0.70 2.07
C ALA A 100 15.83 -1.39 2.62
N SER A 101 15.98 -2.56 3.22
CA SER A 101 14.88 -3.31 3.82
C SER A 101 14.25 -2.58 5.00
N TRP A 102 15.07 -1.95 5.84
CA TRP A 102 14.57 -1.11 6.94
C TRP A 102 13.83 0.13 6.43
N LEU A 103 14.30 0.79 5.38
CA LEU A 103 13.58 1.91 4.77
C LEU A 103 12.19 1.49 4.29
N ILE A 104 12.08 0.35 3.60
CA ILE A 104 10.79 -0.18 3.15
C ILE A 104 9.88 -0.51 4.34
N ALA A 105 10.41 -1.24 5.32
CA ALA A 105 9.64 -1.66 6.50
C ALA A 105 9.16 -0.47 7.33
N LEU A 106 10.04 0.51 7.58
CA LEU A 106 9.71 1.72 8.33
C LEU A 106 8.73 2.62 7.56
N GLY A 107 8.88 2.75 6.24
CA GLY A 107 7.95 3.53 5.42
C GLY A 107 6.54 2.96 5.44
N VAL A 108 6.39 1.65 5.23
CA VAL A 108 5.09 0.97 5.32
C VAL A 108 4.56 0.97 6.76
N GLY A 109 5.42 0.68 7.74
CA GLY A 109 5.06 0.68 9.15
C GLY A 109 4.59 2.05 9.64
N PHE A 110 5.27 3.14 9.22
CA PHE A 110 4.86 4.49 9.51
C PHE A 110 3.45 4.80 8.95
N TYR A 111 3.22 4.45 7.68
CA TYR A 111 1.90 4.64 7.08
C TYR A 111 0.80 3.91 7.85
N LEU A 112 1.00 2.62 8.13
CA LEU A 112 0.00 1.81 8.83
C LEU A 112 -0.23 2.32 10.27
N TYR A 113 0.83 2.64 10.99
CA TYR A 113 0.75 3.15 12.36
C TYR A 113 0.02 4.50 12.41
N TRP A 114 0.49 5.47 11.61
CA TRP A 114 -0.10 6.81 11.61
C TRP A 114 -1.55 6.79 11.19
N SER A 115 -1.87 6.11 10.09
CA SER A 115 -3.23 6.02 9.58
C SER A 115 -4.19 5.35 10.56
N SER A 116 -3.73 4.32 11.27
CA SER A 116 -4.53 3.65 12.30
C SER A 116 -4.79 4.53 13.50
N MET A 117 -3.76 5.23 14.00
CA MET A 117 -3.86 6.08 15.19
C MET A 117 -4.69 7.35 14.94
N ASN A 118 -4.62 7.91 13.75
CA ASN A 118 -5.31 9.15 13.39
C ASN A 118 -6.59 8.92 12.58
N THR A 119 -6.93 7.68 12.30
CA THR A 119 -8.09 7.30 11.48
C THR A 119 -8.13 8.05 10.13
N THR A 120 -6.94 8.29 9.53
CA THR A 120 -6.80 8.96 8.24
C THR A 120 -5.91 8.12 7.32
N TRP A 121 -6.51 7.58 6.25
CA TRP A 121 -5.86 6.60 5.36
C TRP A 121 -5.47 7.19 4.00
N VAL A 122 -5.88 8.43 3.74
CA VAL A 122 -5.61 9.13 2.48
C VAL A 122 -4.90 10.47 2.70
N ASP A 123 -4.09 10.57 3.75
CA ASP A 123 -3.31 11.77 4.06
C ASP A 123 -2.13 11.92 3.09
N PRO A 124 -2.07 13.00 2.29
CA PRO A 124 -0.99 13.20 1.31
C PRO A 124 0.39 13.33 1.96
N GLY A 125 0.48 13.89 3.18
CA GLY A 125 1.74 14.04 3.89
C GLY A 125 2.30 12.69 4.32
N VAL A 126 1.44 11.81 4.83
CA VAL A 126 1.81 10.44 5.21
C VAL A 126 2.22 9.60 3.99
N TYR A 127 1.49 9.75 2.87
CA TYR A 127 1.89 9.12 1.61
C TYR A 127 3.25 9.60 1.11
N ALA A 128 3.51 10.90 1.17
CA ALA A 128 4.79 11.46 0.73
C ALA A 128 5.96 10.83 1.49
N VAL A 129 5.87 10.73 2.81
CA VAL A 129 6.91 10.09 3.64
C VAL A 129 7.06 8.61 3.29
N MET A 130 5.96 7.85 3.23
CA MET A 130 5.98 6.43 2.89
C MET A 130 6.59 6.20 1.50
N ILE A 131 6.14 6.93 0.47
CA ILE A 131 6.59 6.76 -0.91
C ILE A 131 8.09 7.04 -1.02
N VAL A 132 8.58 8.11 -0.40
CA VAL A 132 10.02 8.43 -0.41
C VAL A 132 10.82 7.30 0.21
N MET A 133 10.48 6.86 1.42
CA MET A 133 11.21 5.78 2.11
C MET A 133 11.19 4.47 1.32
N VAL A 134 10.03 4.06 0.85
CA VAL A 134 9.85 2.82 0.09
C VAL A 134 10.60 2.87 -1.25
N SER A 135 10.52 4.01 -1.97
CA SER A 135 11.20 4.17 -3.25
C SER A 135 12.73 4.15 -3.11
N PHE A 136 13.27 4.84 -2.11
CA PHE A 136 14.71 4.79 -1.80
C PHE A 136 15.13 3.37 -1.39
N GLY A 137 14.35 2.68 -0.58
CA GLY A 137 14.61 1.31 -0.22
C GLY A 137 14.68 0.37 -1.43
N PHE A 138 13.71 0.46 -2.35
CA PHE A 138 13.74 -0.32 -3.59
C PHE A 138 14.93 0.07 -4.50
N ALA A 139 15.24 1.36 -4.62
CA ALA A 139 16.38 1.82 -5.42
C ALA A 139 17.70 1.25 -4.89
N ILE A 140 17.93 1.28 -3.58
CA ILE A 140 19.15 0.72 -2.97
C ILE A 140 19.19 -0.80 -3.15
N HIS A 141 18.05 -1.51 -3.02
CA HIS A 141 17.99 -2.96 -3.29
C HIS A 141 18.39 -3.29 -4.72
N THR A 142 17.84 -2.57 -5.71
CA THR A 142 18.17 -2.79 -7.14
C THR A 142 19.64 -2.50 -7.45
N MET A 143 20.22 -1.49 -6.82
CA MET A 143 21.66 -1.19 -6.97
C MET A 143 22.51 -2.32 -6.37
N ALA A 144 22.20 -2.78 -5.17
CA ALA A 144 22.92 -3.88 -4.52
C ALA A 144 22.80 -5.20 -5.28
N ASP A 145 21.69 -5.45 -5.97
CA ASP A 145 21.51 -6.62 -6.83
C ASP A 145 22.34 -6.52 -8.11
N ALA A 146 22.58 -5.32 -8.63
CA ALA A 146 23.39 -5.10 -9.80
C ALA A 146 24.90 -5.20 -9.53
N GLU A 147 25.33 -5.06 -8.28
CA GLU A 147 26.73 -5.15 -7.85
C GLU A 147 27.14 -6.57 -7.41
N SER A 148 26.17 -7.49 -7.29
CA SER A 148 26.40 -8.89 -6.86
C SER A 148 26.54 -9.83 -8.02
#